data_b01e5d5e325f7915db70c758dba61584
#
_entry.id   b01e5d5e325f7915db70c758dba61584
#
_cell.length_a   1.000
_cell.length_b   1.000
_cell.length_c   1.000
_cell.angle_alpha   90.00
_cell.angle_beta   90.00
_cell.angle_gamma   90.00
#
_symmetry.space_group_name_H-M   'P 1'
#
loop_
_entity.id
_entity.type
_entity.pdbx_description
1 polymer ?
#
loop_
_entity_poly.entity_id
_entity_poly.type
_entity_poly.pdbx_seq_one_letter_code
_entity_poly.pdbx_strand_id
1 'polypeptide(L)'
;LDWQRAKWGNLATRVLKTGEKIAVRCADEIIVLSEGMQEYFKKEYGRDTTYIPNGINRPEKKEIHLIREKYGLEKCGYILFLARIVPEKGLHYLIEAYKQINTDIRLVIAGGSSHSHEYMEQISAMAAEDPRILMTGFVQGEILEELYSNAYCFVLPSDVEGMAISLLEALSYGNCCLVSDIEENLETVQDKACVFRKGDVADLRDKLKDLLN
;
A
#
# COMPACT_ATOMS: atom_id res chain seq x y z
N LEU A 1 5.06 -13.10 3.26
CA LEU A 1 4.58 -14.50 3.35
C LEU A 1 3.09 -14.52 3.73
N ASP A 2 2.27 -15.31 3.04
CA ASP A 2 0.80 -15.25 3.21
C ASP A 2 0.35 -15.62 4.63
N TRP A 3 1.05 -16.52 5.31
CA TRP A 3 0.77 -16.90 6.69
C TRP A 3 1.04 -15.82 7.75
N GLN A 4 1.70 -14.71 7.39
CA GLN A 4 1.94 -13.55 8.26
C GLN A 4 0.73 -12.59 8.33
N ARG A 5 -0.24 -12.75 7.43
CA ARG A 5 -1.41 -11.89 7.38
C ARG A 5 -2.35 -12.16 8.54
N ALA A 6 -2.84 -11.08 9.16
CA ALA A 6 -3.69 -11.14 10.37
C ALA A 6 -5.00 -11.93 10.21
N LYS A 7 -5.48 -12.10 8.97
CA LYS A 7 -6.74 -12.81 8.68
C LYS A 7 -6.72 -14.33 8.95
N TRP A 8 -5.53 -14.91 9.14
CA TRP A 8 -5.39 -16.36 9.33
C TRP A 8 -5.35 -16.75 10.80
N GLY A 9 -6.29 -17.56 11.25
CA GLY A 9 -6.23 -18.20 12.57
C GLY A 9 -5.16 -19.29 12.64
N ASN A 10 -4.87 -19.78 13.84
CA ASN A 10 -3.78 -20.72 14.11
C ASN A 10 -3.80 -21.99 13.22
N LEU A 11 -4.99 -22.53 12.92
CA LEU A 11 -5.11 -23.73 12.08
C LEU A 11 -4.75 -23.41 10.62
N ALA A 12 -5.28 -22.32 10.07
CA ALA A 12 -4.98 -21.90 8.71
C ALA A 12 -3.49 -21.55 8.54
N THR A 13 -2.88 -20.88 9.52
CA THR A 13 -1.43 -20.62 9.54
C THR A 13 -0.60 -21.89 9.48
N ARG A 14 -1.00 -22.96 10.20
CA ARG A 14 -0.32 -24.27 10.14
C ARG A 14 -0.46 -24.92 8.76
N VAL A 15 -1.64 -24.83 8.16
CA VAL A 15 -1.88 -25.37 6.79
C VAL A 15 -1.01 -24.61 5.78
N LEU A 16 -0.96 -23.27 5.84
CA LEU A 16 -0.14 -22.45 4.95
C LEU A 16 1.35 -22.74 5.09
N LYS A 17 1.87 -22.85 6.32
CA LYS A 17 3.28 -23.24 6.57
C LYS A 17 3.59 -24.66 6.07
N THR A 18 2.64 -25.57 6.16
CA THR A 18 2.82 -26.92 5.62
C THR A 18 2.83 -26.90 4.10
N GLY A 19 1.93 -26.10 3.49
CA GLY A 19 1.91 -25.89 2.04
C GLY A 19 3.21 -25.29 1.51
N GLU A 20 3.77 -24.29 2.22
CA GLU A 20 5.08 -23.70 1.90
C GLU A 20 6.19 -24.78 1.91
N LYS A 21 6.26 -25.60 2.95
CA LYS A 21 7.23 -26.71 3.04
C LYS A 21 7.10 -27.72 1.90
N ILE A 22 5.86 -28.01 1.48
CA ILE A 22 5.59 -28.92 0.35
C ILE A 22 6.03 -28.24 -0.95
N ALA A 23 5.68 -26.97 -1.16
CA ALA A 23 6.09 -26.21 -2.35
C ALA A 23 7.61 -26.16 -2.49
N VAL A 24 8.33 -25.91 -1.39
CA VAL A 24 9.80 -25.89 -1.37
C VAL A 24 10.41 -27.22 -1.80
N ARG A 25 9.78 -28.33 -1.48
CA ARG A 25 10.29 -29.68 -1.79
C ARG A 25 9.90 -30.17 -3.18
N CYS A 26 8.73 -29.78 -3.66
CA CYS A 26 8.10 -30.37 -4.84
C CYS A 26 8.16 -29.48 -6.08
N ALA A 27 8.36 -28.16 -5.93
CA ALA A 27 8.47 -27.27 -7.08
C ALA A 27 9.82 -27.43 -7.78
N ASP A 28 9.82 -27.50 -9.10
CA ASP A 28 11.05 -27.48 -9.90
C ASP A 28 11.79 -26.16 -9.71
N GLU A 29 11.08 -25.04 -9.83
CA GLU A 29 11.58 -23.69 -9.63
C GLU A 29 10.65 -22.89 -8.70
N ILE A 30 11.23 -21.99 -7.91
CA ILE A 30 10.49 -21.04 -7.07
C ILE A 30 10.87 -19.63 -7.49
N ILE A 31 9.86 -18.87 -7.92
CA ILE A 31 10.04 -17.46 -8.25
C ILE A 31 9.63 -16.62 -7.04
N VAL A 32 10.46 -15.64 -6.69
CA VAL A 32 10.21 -14.67 -5.62
C VAL A 32 10.25 -13.25 -6.14
N LEU A 33 9.56 -12.34 -5.46
CA LEU A 33 9.37 -10.96 -5.89
C LEU A 33 10.34 -9.97 -5.21
N SER A 34 11.13 -10.43 -4.21
CA SER A 34 12.06 -9.61 -3.46
C SER A 34 13.33 -10.38 -3.10
N GLU A 35 14.44 -9.65 -2.91
CA GLU A 35 15.70 -10.24 -2.45
C GLU A 35 15.57 -10.79 -1.03
N GLY A 36 14.84 -10.09 -0.15
CA GLY A 36 14.55 -10.58 1.20
C GLY A 36 13.85 -11.94 1.19
N MET A 37 12.98 -12.21 0.21
CA MET A 37 12.37 -13.53 0.04
C MET A 37 13.37 -14.59 -0.44
N GLN A 38 14.34 -14.25 -1.28
CA GLN A 38 15.43 -15.17 -1.65
C GLN A 38 16.23 -15.59 -0.41
N GLU A 39 16.61 -14.60 0.41
CA GLU A 39 17.35 -14.85 1.66
C GLU A 39 16.54 -15.71 2.63
N TYR A 40 15.23 -15.43 2.77
CA TYR A 40 14.33 -16.22 3.60
C TYR A 40 14.33 -17.70 3.17
N PHE A 41 14.08 -18.01 1.88
CA PHE A 41 14.06 -19.40 1.39
C PHE A 41 15.41 -20.07 1.51
N LYS A 42 16.50 -19.33 1.27
CA LYS A 42 17.85 -19.85 1.44
C LYS A 42 18.15 -20.20 2.89
N LYS A 43 17.84 -19.31 3.82
CA LYS A 43 18.12 -19.46 5.25
C LYS A 43 17.23 -20.53 5.90
N GLU A 44 15.93 -20.50 5.62
CA GLU A 44 14.96 -21.36 6.30
C GLU A 44 14.95 -22.80 5.74
N TYR A 45 15.17 -22.93 4.41
CA TYR A 45 15.01 -24.20 3.72
C TYR A 45 16.26 -24.67 2.96
N GLY A 46 17.31 -23.87 2.89
CA GLY A 46 18.48 -24.16 2.03
C GLY A 46 18.14 -24.15 0.53
N ARG A 47 17.01 -23.55 0.14
CA ARG A 47 16.49 -23.57 -1.22
C ARG A 47 16.88 -22.29 -1.97
N ASP A 48 17.51 -22.46 -3.13
CA ASP A 48 17.73 -21.35 -4.06
C ASP A 48 16.42 -21.03 -4.80
N THR A 49 16.22 -19.75 -5.10
CA THR A 49 15.03 -19.22 -5.77
C THR A 49 15.41 -18.24 -6.86
N THR A 50 14.55 -18.07 -7.84
CA THR A 50 14.75 -17.11 -8.93
C THR A 50 14.03 -15.80 -8.62
N TYR A 51 14.78 -14.69 -8.54
CA TYR A 51 14.21 -13.35 -8.34
C TYR A 51 13.68 -12.81 -9.66
N ILE A 52 12.36 -12.59 -9.72
CA ILE A 52 11.69 -11.91 -10.84
C ILE A 52 10.71 -10.92 -10.26
N PRO A 53 11.08 -9.62 -10.17
CA PRO A 53 10.20 -8.60 -9.60
C PRO A 53 8.99 -8.34 -10.49
N ASN A 54 7.93 -7.78 -9.91
CA ASN A 54 6.81 -7.25 -10.67
C ASN A 54 7.29 -6.09 -11.56
N GLY A 55 6.77 -6.04 -12.76
CA GLY A 55 6.93 -4.91 -13.67
C GLY A 55 5.59 -4.22 -13.90
N ILE A 56 5.65 -2.97 -14.32
CA ILE A 56 4.50 -2.18 -14.72
C ILE A 56 4.77 -1.52 -16.07
N ASN A 57 3.72 -1.23 -16.81
CA ASN A 57 3.84 -0.44 -18.04
C ASN A 57 4.15 1.02 -17.69
N ARG A 58 4.89 1.70 -18.56
CA ARG A 58 5.09 3.13 -18.44
C ARG A 58 3.74 3.84 -18.61
N PRO A 59 3.28 4.60 -17.61
CA PRO A 59 1.99 5.26 -17.70
C PRO A 59 2.05 6.53 -18.56
N GLU A 60 0.88 6.91 -19.07
CA GLU A 60 0.64 8.25 -19.60
C GLU A 60 -0.03 9.10 -18.52
N LYS A 61 0.55 10.27 -18.21
CA LYS A 61 -0.08 11.19 -17.27
C LYS A 61 -1.36 11.76 -17.87
N LYS A 62 -2.42 11.79 -17.06
CA LYS A 62 -3.73 12.34 -17.43
C LYS A 62 -3.95 13.70 -16.78
N GLU A 63 -4.50 14.63 -17.55
CA GLU A 63 -5.02 15.87 -16.99
C GLU A 63 -6.26 15.57 -16.14
N ILE A 64 -6.50 16.44 -15.17
CA ILE A 64 -7.61 16.26 -14.25
C ILE A 64 -8.94 16.62 -14.92
N HIS A 65 -9.85 15.67 -14.98
CA HIS A 65 -11.19 15.83 -15.55
C HIS A 65 -12.24 15.03 -14.76
N LEU A 66 -12.26 13.71 -14.89
CA LEU A 66 -13.27 12.84 -14.28
C LEU A 66 -13.27 12.89 -12.75
N ILE A 67 -12.09 12.95 -12.13
CA ILE A 67 -12.01 13.03 -10.67
C ILE A 67 -12.42 14.40 -10.12
N ARG A 68 -12.30 15.47 -10.92
CA ARG A 68 -12.86 16.78 -10.58
C ARG A 68 -14.38 16.74 -10.64
N GLU A 69 -14.93 16.26 -11.74
CA GLU A 69 -16.39 16.17 -11.95
C GLU A 69 -17.06 15.28 -10.90
N LYS A 70 -16.50 14.11 -10.65
CA LYS A 70 -17.12 13.11 -9.78
C LYS A 70 -16.89 13.35 -8.28
N TYR A 71 -15.72 13.85 -7.91
CA TYR A 71 -15.27 13.92 -6.52
C TYR A 71 -14.91 15.32 -6.04
N GLY A 72 -14.90 16.32 -6.92
CA GLY A 72 -14.47 17.68 -6.60
C GLY A 72 -13.00 17.77 -6.19
N LEU A 73 -12.16 16.93 -6.82
CA LEU A 73 -10.71 16.94 -6.56
C LEU A 73 -9.99 17.90 -7.48
N GLU A 74 -8.95 18.53 -6.96
CA GLU A 74 -8.06 19.42 -7.72
C GLU A 74 -6.65 18.82 -7.83
N LYS A 75 -5.91 19.25 -8.84
CA LYS A 75 -4.52 18.83 -9.04
C LYS A 75 -3.67 19.19 -7.82
N CYS A 76 -2.92 18.25 -7.31
CA CYS A 76 -2.13 18.34 -6.09
C CYS A 76 -2.95 18.74 -4.84
N GLY A 77 -4.27 18.54 -4.87
CA GLY A 77 -5.18 18.86 -3.75
C GLY A 77 -5.46 17.69 -2.82
N TYR A 78 -4.77 16.57 -2.99
CA TYR A 78 -5.04 15.37 -2.17
C TYR A 78 -3.83 14.46 -2.01
N ILE A 79 -3.81 13.78 -0.85
CA ILE A 79 -2.98 12.63 -0.54
C ILE A 79 -3.72 11.40 -1.05
N LEU A 80 -3.04 10.49 -1.77
CA LEU A 80 -3.63 9.26 -2.29
C LEU A 80 -3.18 8.04 -1.48
N PHE A 81 -4.13 7.30 -0.95
CA PHE A 81 -3.97 5.91 -0.55
C PHE A 81 -4.70 5.03 -1.56
N LEU A 82 -4.03 4.03 -2.14
CA LEU A 82 -4.64 3.11 -3.09
C LEU A 82 -4.16 1.68 -2.82
N ALA A 83 -5.05 0.87 -2.23
CA ALA A 83 -4.83 -0.55 -1.94
C ALA A 83 -6.16 -1.24 -1.60
N ARG A 84 -6.11 -2.56 -1.41
CA ARG A 84 -7.21 -3.26 -0.74
C ARG A 84 -7.35 -2.76 0.69
N ILE A 85 -8.57 -2.56 1.14
CA ILE A 85 -8.85 -2.14 2.53
C ILE A 85 -8.86 -3.39 3.42
N VAL A 86 -7.68 -3.71 3.94
CA VAL A 86 -7.41 -4.84 4.84
C VAL A 86 -6.43 -4.41 5.93
N PRO A 87 -6.44 -5.01 7.13
CA PRO A 87 -5.63 -4.55 8.26
C PRO A 87 -4.15 -4.38 7.96
N GLU A 88 -3.57 -5.32 7.22
CA GLU A 88 -2.15 -5.33 6.88
C GLU A 88 -1.70 -4.18 5.96
N LYS A 89 -2.64 -3.41 5.39
CA LYS A 89 -2.34 -2.18 4.62
C LYS A 89 -2.23 -0.92 5.49
N GLY A 90 -2.50 -1.02 6.78
CA GLY A 90 -2.24 0.04 7.75
C GLY A 90 -3.03 1.33 7.57
N LEU A 91 -4.15 1.30 6.84
CA LEU A 91 -4.93 2.50 6.54
C LEU A 91 -5.42 3.24 7.80
N HIS A 92 -5.69 2.52 8.88
CA HIS A 92 -6.04 3.10 10.17
C HIS A 92 -4.93 4.02 10.72
N TYR A 93 -3.64 3.66 10.57
CA TYR A 93 -2.53 4.53 10.96
C TYR A 93 -2.55 5.85 10.18
N LEU A 94 -2.82 5.77 8.87
CA LEU A 94 -2.87 6.97 8.02
C LEU A 94 -4.02 7.90 8.41
N ILE A 95 -5.21 7.35 8.66
CA ILE A 95 -6.37 8.15 9.08
C ILE A 95 -6.09 8.82 10.44
N GLU A 96 -5.54 8.08 11.41
CA GLU A 96 -5.18 8.61 12.72
C GLU A 96 -4.12 9.72 12.62
N ALA A 97 -3.08 9.52 11.83
CA ALA A 97 -2.04 10.53 11.60
C ALA A 97 -2.60 11.78 10.90
N TYR A 98 -3.39 11.58 9.84
CA TYR A 98 -3.97 12.66 9.03
C TYR A 98 -4.91 13.56 9.83
N LYS A 99 -5.77 13.00 10.68
CA LYS A 99 -6.67 13.77 11.56
C LYS A 99 -5.94 14.75 12.50
N GLN A 100 -4.66 14.49 12.81
CA GLN A 100 -3.85 15.35 13.66
C GLN A 100 -3.16 16.48 12.88
N ILE A 101 -3.39 16.57 11.56
CA ILE A 101 -2.76 17.56 10.69
C ILE A 101 -3.81 18.62 10.29
N ASN A 102 -3.45 19.88 10.46
CA ASN A 102 -4.25 20.99 9.95
C ASN A 102 -3.82 21.28 8.51
N THR A 103 -4.63 20.91 7.53
CA THR A 103 -4.35 21.09 6.09
C THR A 103 -5.65 21.11 5.31
N ASP A 104 -5.67 21.80 4.18
CA ASP A 104 -6.77 21.79 3.21
C ASP A 104 -6.62 20.68 2.16
N ILE A 105 -5.46 20.00 2.11
CA ILE A 105 -5.19 18.88 1.21
C ILE A 105 -5.98 17.65 1.70
N ARG A 106 -6.86 17.11 0.86
CA ARG A 106 -7.77 16.02 1.20
C ARG A 106 -7.03 14.69 1.29
N LEU A 107 -7.56 13.75 2.07
CA LEU A 107 -7.14 12.34 2.03
C LEU A 107 -8.10 11.55 1.14
N VAL A 108 -7.61 10.99 0.05
CA VAL A 108 -8.37 10.14 -0.86
C VAL A 108 -7.99 8.68 -0.65
N ILE A 109 -8.98 7.88 -0.28
CA ILE A 109 -8.86 6.45 -0.04
C ILE A 109 -9.54 5.72 -1.19
N ALA A 110 -8.73 5.13 -2.08
CA ALA A 110 -9.21 4.36 -3.22
C ALA A 110 -8.95 2.86 -2.98
N GLY A 111 -10.00 2.04 -3.13
CA GLY A 111 -9.93 0.60 -2.95
C GLY A 111 -11.19 0.01 -2.36
N GLY A 112 -11.24 -1.31 -2.34
CA GLY A 112 -12.36 -2.07 -1.79
C GLY A 112 -11.93 -3.08 -0.73
N SER A 113 -12.88 -3.57 0.04
CA SER A 113 -12.66 -4.66 1.00
C SER A 113 -12.50 -6.00 0.26
N SER A 114 -11.67 -6.87 0.83
CA SER A 114 -11.53 -8.26 0.42
C SER A 114 -11.57 -9.14 1.65
N HIS A 115 -12.72 -9.74 1.94
CA HIS A 115 -12.94 -10.63 3.09
C HIS A 115 -12.65 -10.02 4.49
N SER A 116 -12.78 -8.69 4.64
CA SER A 116 -12.47 -7.94 5.88
C SER A 116 -13.60 -6.93 6.18
N HIS A 117 -14.84 -7.40 6.34
CA HIS A 117 -15.99 -6.54 6.54
C HIS A 117 -15.87 -5.67 7.81
N GLU A 118 -15.51 -6.26 8.95
CA GLU A 118 -15.36 -5.53 10.21
C GLU A 118 -14.32 -4.40 10.09
N TYR A 119 -13.18 -4.67 9.45
CA TYR A 119 -12.16 -3.64 9.23
C TYR A 119 -12.64 -2.55 8.27
N MET A 120 -13.40 -2.91 7.23
CA MET A 120 -14.00 -1.92 6.32
C MET A 120 -15.00 -1.02 7.04
N GLU A 121 -15.83 -1.56 7.94
CA GLU A 121 -16.74 -0.80 8.78
C GLU A 121 -15.98 0.15 9.73
N GLN A 122 -14.94 -0.35 10.38
CA GLN A 122 -14.06 0.47 11.22
C GLN A 122 -13.47 1.65 10.43
N ILE A 123 -12.87 1.39 9.27
CA ILE A 123 -12.28 2.42 8.40
C ILE A 123 -13.33 3.43 7.94
N SER A 124 -14.53 2.95 7.57
CA SER A 124 -15.61 3.82 7.14
C SER A 124 -16.08 4.75 8.27
N ALA A 125 -16.17 4.22 9.49
CA ALA A 125 -16.51 5.02 10.67
C ALA A 125 -15.44 6.08 10.96
N MET A 126 -14.14 5.69 10.94
CA MET A 126 -13.03 6.62 11.16
C MET A 126 -12.98 7.72 10.10
N ALA A 127 -13.25 7.39 8.84
CA ALA A 127 -13.26 8.34 7.73
C ALA A 127 -14.43 9.32 7.83
N ALA A 128 -15.60 8.87 8.27
CA ALA A 128 -16.80 9.70 8.41
C ALA A 128 -16.67 10.81 9.46
N GLU A 129 -15.71 10.71 10.39
CA GLU A 129 -15.47 11.73 11.41
C GLU A 129 -14.74 12.98 10.87
N ASP A 130 -14.15 12.89 9.67
CA ASP A 130 -13.39 14.01 9.07
C ASP A 130 -13.85 14.24 7.62
N PRO A 131 -14.52 15.38 7.32
CA PRO A 131 -15.05 15.67 5.98
C PRO A 131 -13.97 15.85 4.91
N ARG A 132 -12.70 15.96 5.29
CA ARG A 132 -11.56 16.02 4.35
C ARG A 132 -11.19 14.66 3.80
N ILE A 133 -11.71 13.56 4.40
CA ILE A 133 -11.45 12.20 3.96
C ILE A 133 -12.50 11.76 2.96
N LEU A 134 -12.07 11.35 1.78
CA LEU A 134 -12.91 10.86 0.71
C LEU A 134 -12.63 9.38 0.45
N MET A 135 -13.64 8.53 0.58
CA MET A 135 -13.58 7.13 0.17
C MET A 135 -14.22 6.97 -1.22
N THR A 136 -13.43 6.62 -2.22
CA THR A 136 -13.95 6.47 -3.61
C THR A 136 -14.52 5.09 -3.89
N GLY A 137 -14.23 4.10 -3.03
CA GLY A 137 -14.43 2.69 -3.35
C GLY A 137 -13.41 2.18 -4.38
N PHE A 138 -13.70 1.04 -4.99
CA PHE A 138 -12.85 0.49 -6.05
C PHE A 138 -12.89 1.38 -7.30
N VAL A 139 -11.73 1.69 -7.85
CA VAL A 139 -11.56 2.49 -9.07
C VAL A 139 -10.68 1.77 -10.08
N GLN A 140 -10.90 2.04 -11.36
CA GLN A 140 -10.13 1.49 -12.48
C GLN A 140 -10.17 2.42 -13.70
N GLY A 141 -9.36 2.11 -14.71
CA GLY A 141 -9.30 2.87 -15.97
C GLY A 141 -8.89 4.32 -15.74
N GLU A 142 -9.49 5.23 -16.50
CA GLU A 142 -9.09 6.63 -16.53
C GLU A 142 -9.20 7.34 -15.17
N ILE A 143 -10.19 7.00 -14.34
CA ILE A 143 -10.28 7.53 -12.96
C ILE A 143 -9.04 7.16 -12.14
N LEU A 144 -8.58 5.91 -12.25
CA LEU A 144 -7.37 5.46 -11.57
C LEU A 144 -6.12 6.20 -12.08
N GLU A 145 -6.01 6.34 -13.39
CA GLU A 145 -4.91 7.05 -14.05
C GLU A 145 -4.87 8.54 -13.65
N GLU A 146 -6.03 9.21 -13.60
CA GLU A 146 -6.15 10.58 -13.13
C GLU A 146 -5.77 10.72 -11.65
N LEU A 147 -6.19 9.77 -10.79
CA LEU A 147 -5.84 9.77 -9.36
C LEU A 147 -4.33 9.70 -9.14
N TYR A 148 -3.62 8.83 -9.85
CA TYR A 148 -2.16 8.80 -9.77
C TYR A 148 -1.51 10.04 -10.38
N SER A 149 -2.04 10.53 -11.51
CA SER A 149 -1.43 11.65 -12.25
C SER A 149 -1.46 12.97 -11.50
N ASN A 150 -2.46 13.16 -10.63
CA ASN A 150 -2.76 14.45 -10.03
C ASN A 150 -2.67 14.48 -8.50
N ALA A 151 -2.23 13.38 -7.86
CA ALA A 151 -2.02 13.35 -6.41
C ALA A 151 -0.88 14.27 -5.99
N TYR A 152 -1.01 14.88 -4.81
CA TYR A 152 0.08 15.59 -4.14
C TYR A 152 1.19 14.62 -3.73
N CYS A 153 0.80 13.56 -3.02
CA CYS A 153 1.68 12.44 -2.66
C CYS A 153 0.88 11.14 -2.55
N PHE A 154 1.60 10.04 -2.61
CA PHE A 154 1.07 8.70 -2.39
C PHE A 154 1.56 8.14 -1.06
N VAL A 155 0.67 7.55 -0.25
CA VAL A 155 1.03 6.98 1.07
C VAL A 155 0.67 5.50 1.13
N LEU A 156 1.64 4.67 1.50
CA LEU A 156 1.47 3.23 1.70
C LEU A 156 1.97 2.81 3.09
N PRO A 157 1.10 2.80 4.12
CA PRO A 157 1.49 2.55 5.50
C PRO A 157 1.43 1.07 5.89
N SER A 158 1.77 0.18 4.98
CA SER A 158 1.58 -1.27 5.12
C SER A 158 2.45 -1.89 6.20
N ASP A 159 1.89 -2.88 6.89
CA ASP A 159 2.63 -3.75 7.83
C ASP A 159 3.30 -4.93 7.14
N VAL A 160 2.72 -5.40 6.03
CA VAL A 160 3.19 -6.56 5.26
C VAL A 160 2.90 -6.35 3.77
N GLU A 161 3.91 -6.57 2.95
CA GLU A 161 3.81 -6.57 1.49
C GLU A 161 4.50 -7.81 0.89
N GLY A 162 4.27 -8.04 -0.37
CA GLY A 162 5.19 -8.81 -1.21
C GLY A 162 6.02 -7.82 -2.04
N MET A 163 5.44 -7.37 -3.16
CA MET A 163 5.87 -6.20 -3.92
C MET A 163 4.60 -5.46 -4.31
N ALA A 164 4.39 -4.28 -3.72
CA ALA A 164 3.15 -3.53 -3.89
C ALA A 164 3.05 -2.91 -5.29
N ILE A 165 2.17 -3.45 -6.15
CA ILE A 165 1.96 -2.92 -7.51
C ILE A 165 1.52 -1.46 -7.46
N SER A 166 0.64 -1.09 -6.52
CA SER A 166 0.19 0.31 -6.38
C SER A 166 1.33 1.28 -6.04
N LEU A 167 2.37 0.82 -5.33
CA LEU A 167 3.57 1.63 -5.08
C LEU A 167 4.42 1.77 -6.33
N LEU A 168 4.62 0.68 -7.10
CA LEU A 168 5.31 0.74 -8.39
C LEU A 168 4.59 1.68 -9.36
N GLU A 169 3.26 1.61 -9.42
CA GLU A 169 2.44 2.54 -10.20
C GLU A 169 2.64 3.98 -9.75
N ALA A 170 2.53 4.27 -8.44
CA ALA A 170 2.73 5.62 -7.91
C ALA A 170 4.12 6.19 -8.27
N LEU A 171 5.17 5.40 -8.13
CA LEU A 171 6.53 5.77 -8.54
C LEU A 171 6.64 6.03 -10.04
N SER A 172 5.95 5.22 -10.87
CA SER A 172 5.98 5.38 -12.33
C SER A 172 5.27 6.65 -12.81
N TYR A 173 4.21 7.06 -12.12
CA TYR A 173 3.58 8.36 -12.33
C TYR A 173 4.41 9.54 -11.80
N GLY A 174 5.48 9.26 -11.07
CA GLY A 174 6.37 10.28 -10.48
C GLY A 174 5.78 10.93 -9.23
N ASN A 175 4.93 10.22 -8.50
CA ASN A 175 4.42 10.70 -7.21
C ASN A 175 5.54 10.75 -6.16
N CYS A 176 5.49 11.76 -5.31
CA CYS A 176 6.17 11.72 -4.03
C CYS A 176 5.53 10.60 -3.19
N CYS A 177 6.32 9.62 -2.74
CA CYS A 177 5.81 8.49 -1.97
C CYS A 177 6.26 8.57 -0.50
N LEU A 178 5.35 8.23 0.42
CA LEU A 178 5.63 8.04 1.84
C LEU A 178 5.23 6.62 2.22
N VAL A 179 6.18 5.81 2.68
CA VAL A 179 5.99 4.38 2.91
C VAL A 179 6.49 3.96 4.29
N SER A 180 5.95 2.87 4.83
CA SER A 180 6.49 2.24 6.04
C SER A 180 7.86 1.60 5.77
N ASP A 181 8.72 1.51 6.81
CA ASP A 181 10.08 0.97 6.76
C ASP A 181 10.16 -0.56 6.73
N ILE A 182 9.14 -1.22 6.18
CA ILE A 182 9.21 -2.66 5.93
C ILE A 182 10.17 -2.95 4.77
N GLU A 183 10.86 -4.08 4.85
CA GLU A 183 11.91 -4.47 3.92
C GLU A 183 11.45 -4.42 2.46
N GLU A 184 10.26 -4.93 2.18
CA GLU A 184 9.69 -4.97 0.82
C GLU A 184 9.42 -3.58 0.24
N ASN A 185 9.03 -2.62 1.08
CA ASN A 185 8.88 -1.24 0.65
C ASN A 185 10.23 -0.59 0.40
N LEU A 186 11.20 -0.77 1.33
CA LEU A 186 12.54 -0.21 1.20
C LEU A 186 13.24 -0.74 -0.06
N GLU A 187 13.13 -2.03 -0.33
CA GLU A 187 13.66 -2.65 -1.56
C GLU A 187 13.02 -2.04 -2.82
N THR A 188 11.70 -1.78 -2.79
CA THR A 188 10.98 -1.20 -3.93
C THR A 188 11.35 0.26 -4.17
N VAL A 189 11.42 1.09 -3.12
CA VAL A 189 11.64 2.54 -3.27
C VAL A 189 13.11 2.92 -3.28
N GLN A 190 13.99 2.08 -2.73
CA GLN A 190 15.40 2.37 -2.53
C GLN A 190 15.57 3.70 -1.74
N ASP A 191 16.15 4.74 -2.36
CA ASP A 191 16.35 6.08 -1.80
C ASP A 191 15.37 7.14 -2.35
N LYS A 192 14.30 6.70 -3.05
CA LYS A 192 13.42 7.59 -3.84
C LYS A 192 12.09 7.91 -3.17
N ALA A 193 11.92 7.57 -1.90
CA ALA A 193 10.71 7.88 -1.15
C ALA A 193 11.00 8.32 0.28
N CYS A 194 10.04 9.03 0.88
CA CYS A 194 10.07 9.28 2.31
C CYS A 194 9.67 8.01 3.06
N VAL A 195 10.30 7.77 4.20
CA VAL A 195 10.10 6.56 5.00
C VAL A 195 9.72 6.94 6.43
N PHE A 196 8.77 6.23 7.00
CA PHE A 196 8.38 6.32 8.39
C PHE A 196 8.41 4.95 9.08
N ARG A 197 8.50 4.93 10.40
CA ARG A 197 8.54 3.69 11.18
C ARG A 197 7.19 2.97 11.13
N LYS A 198 7.18 1.71 10.71
CA LYS A 198 6.01 0.84 10.66
C LYS A 198 5.17 0.92 11.94
N GLY A 199 3.87 1.17 11.78
CA GLY A 199 2.90 1.23 12.88
C GLY A 199 3.03 2.45 13.79
N ASP A 200 3.99 3.36 13.54
CA ASP A 200 4.19 4.57 14.32
C ASP A 200 3.40 5.74 13.73
N VAL A 201 2.20 5.97 14.28
CA VAL A 201 1.29 7.04 13.87
C VAL A 201 1.92 8.44 14.05
N ALA A 202 2.74 8.63 15.08
CA ALA A 202 3.38 9.93 15.34
C ALA A 202 4.45 10.23 14.30
N ASP A 203 5.30 9.26 13.97
CA ASP A 203 6.31 9.40 12.93
C ASP A 203 5.67 9.60 11.54
N LEU A 204 4.61 8.83 11.22
CA LEU A 204 3.83 9.01 9.99
C LEU A 204 3.24 10.43 9.90
N ARG A 205 2.63 10.92 10.99
CA ARG A 205 2.11 12.28 11.07
C ARG A 205 3.19 13.33 10.81
N ASP A 206 4.34 13.20 11.46
CA ASP A 206 5.41 14.19 11.37
C ASP A 206 6.03 14.19 9.97
N LYS A 207 6.29 13.02 9.38
CA LYS A 207 6.72 12.90 7.98
C LYS A 207 5.70 13.47 6.99
N LEU A 208 4.42 13.22 7.23
CA LEU A 208 3.36 13.75 6.38
C LEU A 208 3.26 15.27 6.49
N LYS A 209 3.42 15.85 7.71
CA LYS A 209 3.50 17.31 7.90
C LYS A 209 4.67 17.93 7.15
N ASP A 210 5.84 17.29 7.21
CA ASP A 210 7.04 17.79 6.51
C ASP A 210 6.84 17.82 4.99
N LEU A 211 6.08 16.85 4.44
CA LEU A 211 5.76 16.81 3.01
C LEU A 211 4.71 17.87 2.61
N LEU A 212 3.83 18.26 3.53
CA LEU A 212 2.74 19.21 3.26
C LEU A 212 3.12 20.68 3.46
N ASN A 213 4.30 20.98 4.01
CA ASN A 213 4.85 22.33 4.22
C ASN A 213 5.77 22.71 3.07
#